data_562fb08ba1bca18cf68436c1aadb9a87
#
_entry.id   562fb08ba1bca18cf68436c1aadb9a87
#
_cell.length_a   1.000
_cell.length_b   1.000
_cell.length_c   1.000
_cell.angle_alpha   90.00
_cell.angle_beta   90.00
_cell.angle_gamma   90.00
#
_symmetry.space_group_name_H-M   'P 1'
#
loop_
_entity.id
_entity.type
_entity.pdbx_description
1 polymer ?
#
loop_
_entity_poly.entity_id
_entity_poly.type
_entity_poly.pdbx_seq_one_letter_code
_entity_poly.pdbx_strand_id
1 'polypeptide(L)'
;MTASCDGVAKLGFGAMRLPLTDPDDVTAIDIEQLKAMVDEFIAKGGTYVDTAFVYHDGASETALREALVERYPRNAYTLATKCLAWACASKEEAQACLPTSLERLGVDYIDYYLLHNLGGARTVKFDEYDMWNYVAKAKADGLVRHVGFSMHD
;
A
#
# COMPACT_ATOMS: atom_id res chain seq x y z
N MET A 1 -21.86 18.40 3.84
CA MET A 1 -21.17 18.28 2.56
C MET A 1 -20.51 16.90 2.56
N THR A 2 -21.08 15.94 1.86
CA THR A 2 -20.44 14.63 1.66
C THR A 2 -19.32 14.85 0.66
N ALA A 3 -18.07 14.69 1.10
CA ALA A 3 -16.93 14.64 0.19
C ALA A 3 -17.20 13.48 -0.76
N SER A 4 -17.53 13.78 -2.00
CA SER A 4 -17.56 12.82 -3.08
C SER A 4 -16.11 12.37 -3.29
N CYS A 5 -15.81 11.10 -3.05
CA CYS A 5 -14.60 10.49 -3.56
C CYS A 5 -14.82 10.27 -5.07
N ASP A 6 -14.70 11.35 -5.84
CA ASP A 6 -15.02 11.35 -7.25
C ASP A 6 -14.21 10.25 -7.97
N GLY A 7 -14.92 9.23 -8.44
CA GLY A 7 -14.38 8.16 -9.26
C GLY A 7 -13.85 6.92 -8.52
N VAL A 8 -13.90 6.87 -7.18
CA VAL A 8 -13.51 5.65 -6.44
C VAL A 8 -14.75 4.78 -6.19
N ALA A 9 -14.71 3.53 -6.62
CA ALA A 9 -15.77 2.56 -6.31
C ALA A 9 -15.87 2.39 -4.78
N LYS A 10 -17.09 2.10 -4.28
CA LYS A 10 -17.32 1.92 -2.84
C LYS A 10 -16.62 0.71 -2.23
N LEU A 11 -16.19 -0.24 -3.04
CA LEU A 11 -15.47 -1.45 -2.63
C LEU A 11 -14.01 -1.35 -3.08
N GLY A 12 -13.09 -1.55 -2.14
CA GLY A 12 -11.66 -1.69 -2.42
C GLY A 12 -11.18 -3.14 -2.33
N PHE A 13 -10.10 -3.46 -3.00
CA PHE A 13 -9.40 -4.73 -2.92
C PHE A 13 -8.29 -4.64 -1.86
N GLY A 14 -8.38 -5.44 -0.79
CA GLY A 14 -7.39 -5.46 0.29
C GLY A 14 -6.44 -6.65 0.17
N ALA A 15 -5.13 -6.38 0.13
CA ALA A 15 -4.08 -7.39 -0.04
C ALA A 15 -3.43 -7.87 1.28
N MET A 16 -4.11 -7.73 2.40
CA MET A 16 -3.62 -8.19 3.71
C MET A 16 -3.71 -9.71 3.88
N ARG A 17 -4.66 -10.35 3.19
CA ARG A 17 -4.91 -11.79 3.28
C ARG A 17 -5.08 -12.35 1.88
N LEU A 18 -3.97 -12.47 1.16
CA LEU A 18 -3.93 -13.05 -0.17
C LEU A 18 -4.01 -14.59 -0.10
N PRO A 19 -4.47 -15.24 -1.17
CA PRO A 19 -4.45 -16.69 -1.24
C PRO A 19 -3.01 -17.22 -1.20
N LEU A 20 -2.80 -18.34 -0.54
CA LEU A 20 -1.50 -18.99 -0.39
C LEU A 20 -1.50 -20.36 -1.03
N THR A 21 -0.37 -20.75 -1.62
CA THR A 21 -0.11 -22.13 -2.08
C THR A 21 0.31 -23.04 -0.93
N ASP A 22 0.90 -22.45 0.12
CA ASP A 22 1.26 -23.12 1.38
C ASP A 22 0.70 -22.29 2.56
N PRO A 23 -0.26 -22.79 3.34
CA PRO A 23 -0.85 -22.07 4.45
C PRO A 23 0.12 -21.80 5.62
N ASP A 24 1.22 -22.53 5.69
CA ASP A 24 2.25 -22.37 6.72
C ASP A 24 3.34 -21.36 6.32
N ASP A 25 3.37 -20.93 5.05
CA ASP A 25 4.27 -19.89 4.54
C ASP A 25 3.48 -18.67 4.05
N VAL A 26 3.47 -17.62 4.84
CA VAL A 26 2.75 -16.36 4.52
C VAL A 26 3.27 -15.66 3.27
N THR A 27 4.46 -16.00 2.78
CA THR A 27 5.05 -15.43 1.56
C THR A 27 4.74 -16.25 0.31
N ALA A 28 4.24 -17.49 0.46
CA ALA A 28 3.89 -18.39 -0.63
C ALA A 28 2.53 -18.00 -1.26
N ILE A 29 2.44 -16.80 -1.81
CA ILE A 29 1.21 -16.28 -2.41
C ILE A 29 0.87 -17.06 -3.69
N ASP A 30 -0.39 -17.49 -3.82
CA ASP A 30 -0.93 -18.06 -5.06
C ASP A 30 -1.18 -16.95 -6.08
N ILE A 31 -0.17 -16.69 -6.90
CA ILE A 31 -0.18 -15.62 -7.90
C ILE A 31 -1.26 -15.83 -8.95
N GLU A 32 -1.52 -17.07 -9.38
CA GLU A 32 -2.55 -17.34 -10.40
C GLU A 32 -3.95 -17.09 -9.84
N GLN A 33 -4.22 -17.49 -8.62
CA GLN A 33 -5.47 -17.16 -7.95
C GLN A 33 -5.59 -15.65 -7.71
N LEU A 34 -4.52 -14.97 -7.30
CA LEU A 34 -4.50 -13.51 -7.12
C LEU A 34 -4.80 -12.79 -8.45
N LYS A 35 -4.21 -13.23 -9.57
CA LYS A 35 -4.50 -12.68 -10.91
C LYS A 35 -5.99 -12.79 -11.24
N ALA A 36 -6.58 -13.96 -11.01
CA ALA A 36 -8.02 -14.17 -11.25
C ALA A 36 -8.90 -13.25 -10.37
N MET A 37 -8.53 -13.06 -9.09
CA MET A 37 -9.25 -12.16 -8.19
C MET A 37 -9.15 -10.70 -8.63
N VAL A 38 -7.96 -10.25 -9.06
CA VAL A 38 -7.73 -8.90 -9.59
C VAL A 38 -8.53 -8.68 -10.88
N ASP A 39 -8.55 -9.66 -11.78
CA ASP A 39 -9.30 -9.59 -13.04
C ASP A 39 -10.81 -9.41 -12.78
N GLU A 40 -11.36 -10.19 -11.86
CA GLU A 40 -12.77 -10.09 -11.46
C GLU A 40 -13.08 -8.74 -10.80
N PHE A 41 -12.19 -8.24 -9.93
CA PHE A 41 -12.35 -6.96 -9.26
C PHE A 41 -12.37 -5.80 -10.27
N ILE A 42 -11.42 -5.75 -11.20
CA ILE A 42 -11.33 -4.71 -12.24
C ILE A 42 -12.51 -4.82 -13.21
N ALA A 43 -12.88 -6.04 -13.65
CA ALA A 43 -14.01 -6.26 -14.55
C ALA A 43 -15.35 -5.76 -13.96
N LYS A 44 -15.50 -5.77 -12.64
CA LYS A 44 -16.66 -5.23 -11.92
C LYS A 44 -16.58 -3.73 -11.62
N GLY A 45 -15.60 -3.03 -12.18
CA GLY A 45 -15.42 -1.60 -12.00
C GLY A 45 -14.72 -1.19 -10.70
N GLY A 46 -14.07 -2.14 -10.01
CA GLY A 46 -13.22 -1.84 -8.88
C GLY A 46 -11.97 -1.09 -9.31
N THR A 47 -11.54 -0.10 -8.51
CA THR A 47 -10.38 0.73 -8.85
C THR A 47 -9.39 0.91 -7.70
N TYR A 48 -9.80 0.76 -6.45
CA TYR A 48 -8.96 1.00 -5.29
C TYR A 48 -8.34 -0.31 -4.77
N VAL A 49 -7.01 -0.38 -4.77
CA VAL A 49 -6.23 -1.54 -4.28
C VAL A 49 -5.35 -1.11 -3.12
N ASP A 50 -5.47 -1.81 -2.00
CA ASP A 50 -4.81 -1.50 -0.73
C ASP A 50 -3.83 -2.61 -0.34
N THR A 51 -2.58 -2.24 -0.11
CA THR A 51 -1.53 -3.09 0.46
C THR A 51 -0.80 -2.38 1.60
N ALA A 52 0.26 -2.96 2.11
CA ALA A 52 1.19 -2.34 3.04
C ALA A 52 2.57 -2.99 2.94
N PHE A 53 3.60 -2.22 3.29
CA PHE A 53 5.00 -2.65 3.30
C PHE A 53 5.23 -3.99 4.00
N VAL A 54 4.44 -4.28 5.07
CA VAL A 54 4.61 -5.45 5.94
C VAL A 54 3.73 -6.64 5.55
N TYR A 55 2.75 -6.47 4.67
CA TYR A 55 1.82 -7.56 4.37
C TYR A 55 2.53 -8.74 3.71
N HIS A 56 2.25 -9.95 4.19
CA HIS A 56 2.90 -11.17 3.72
C HIS A 56 4.44 -11.08 3.83
N ASP A 57 4.95 -10.53 4.94
CA ASP A 57 6.38 -10.30 5.20
C ASP A 57 7.07 -9.53 4.05
N GLY A 58 6.33 -8.61 3.42
CA GLY A 58 6.79 -7.77 2.31
C GLY A 58 6.50 -8.33 0.91
N ALA A 59 6.00 -9.57 0.79
CA ALA A 59 5.70 -10.19 -0.50
C ALA A 59 4.43 -9.65 -1.17
N SER A 60 3.51 -9.02 -0.41
CA SER A 60 2.25 -8.52 -0.96
C SER A 60 2.44 -7.45 -2.04
N GLU A 61 3.40 -6.54 -1.86
CA GLU A 61 3.69 -5.48 -2.85
C GLU A 61 4.23 -6.08 -4.15
N THR A 62 5.14 -7.04 -4.08
CA THR A 62 5.70 -7.74 -5.24
C THR A 62 4.63 -8.59 -5.95
N ALA A 63 3.76 -9.27 -5.19
CA ALA A 63 2.65 -10.03 -5.75
C ALA A 63 1.65 -9.14 -6.51
N LEU A 64 1.34 -7.95 -5.97
CA LEU A 64 0.49 -6.97 -6.67
C LEU A 64 1.18 -6.37 -7.90
N ARG A 65 2.50 -6.22 -7.91
CA ARG A 65 3.21 -5.85 -9.12
C ARG A 65 2.90 -6.86 -10.23
N GLU A 66 3.08 -8.14 -9.97
CA GLU A 66 2.85 -9.20 -10.97
C GLU A 66 1.37 -9.35 -11.36
N ALA A 67 0.46 -9.28 -10.38
CA ALA A 67 -0.96 -9.54 -10.61
C ALA A 67 -1.74 -8.34 -11.14
N LEU A 68 -1.29 -7.11 -10.87
CA LEU A 68 -2.00 -5.88 -11.22
C LEU A 68 -1.14 -4.95 -12.08
N VAL A 69 0.03 -4.50 -11.58
CA VAL A 69 0.77 -3.39 -12.18
C VAL A 69 1.30 -3.72 -13.57
N GLU A 70 1.83 -4.92 -13.77
CA GLU A 70 2.38 -5.37 -15.06
C GLU A 70 1.29 -5.77 -16.07
N ARG A 71 0.02 -5.87 -15.64
CA ARG A 71 -1.09 -6.37 -16.47
C ARG A 71 -2.10 -5.30 -16.86
N TYR A 72 -2.21 -4.23 -16.09
CA TYR A 72 -3.21 -3.19 -16.29
C TYR A 72 -2.57 -1.81 -16.48
N PRO A 73 -3.14 -0.95 -17.32
CA PRO A 73 -2.63 0.42 -17.48
C PRO A 73 -2.77 1.18 -16.15
N ARG A 74 -1.76 2.00 -15.82
CA ARG A 74 -1.64 2.69 -14.52
C ARG A 74 -2.85 3.55 -14.15
N ASN A 75 -3.60 4.02 -15.12
CA ASN A 75 -4.82 4.82 -14.91
C ASN A 75 -6.09 3.98 -14.68
N ALA A 76 -6.01 2.66 -14.75
CA ALA A 76 -7.16 1.78 -14.50
C ALA A 76 -7.42 1.56 -12.99
N TYR A 77 -6.46 1.88 -12.14
CA TYR A 77 -6.56 1.65 -10.70
C TYR A 77 -5.88 2.75 -9.89
N THR A 78 -6.26 2.85 -8.62
CA THR A 78 -5.55 3.62 -7.59
C THR A 78 -4.93 2.66 -6.59
N LEU A 79 -3.70 2.96 -6.16
CA LEU A 79 -2.87 2.09 -5.35
C LEU A 79 -2.57 2.75 -4.01
N ALA A 80 -2.85 2.03 -2.93
CA ALA A 80 -2.52 2.42 -1.57
C ALA A 80 -1.49 1.47 -0.97
N THR A 81 -0.46 2.02 -0.33
CA THR A 81 0.44 1.27 0.56
C THR A 81 0.77 2.08 1.82
N LYS A 82 1.48 1.48 2.78
CA LYS A 82 1.61 2.03 4.13
C LYS A 82 3.03 1.89 4.67
N CYS A 83 3.51 2.96 5.30
CA CYS A 83 4.78 2.99 6.02
C CYS A 83 4.65 2.43 7.44
N LEU A 84 5.67 1.72 7.90
CA LEU A 84 5.71 0.94 9.14
C LEU A 84 6.71 1.55 10.16
N ALA A 85 6.78 2.88 10.28
CA ALA A 85 7.80 3.56 11.09
C ALA A 85 7.92 3.04 12.54
N TRP A 86 6.83 2.60 13.14
CA TRP A 86 6.84 2.08 14.53
C TRP A 86 7.61 0.76 14.69
N ALA A 87 7.93 0.03 13.64
CA ALA A 87 8.75 -1.18 13.66
C ALA A 87 10.16 -0.97 13.10
N CYS A 88 10.49 0.24 12.65
CA CYS A 88 11.82 0.57 12.15
C CYS A 88 12.77 0.92 13.29
N ALA A 89 14.04 0.60 13.14
CA ALA A 89 15.07 0.86 14.12
C ALA A 89 15.60 2.32 14.05
N SER A 90 15.45 2.99 12.90
CA SER A 90 15.95 4.35 12.68
C SER A 90 15.03 5.17 11.75
N LYS A 91 15.27 6.49 11.73
CA LYS A 91 14.63 7.43 10.79
C LYS A 91 14.91 7.06 9.33
N GLU A 92 16.13 6.69 9.02
CA GLU A 92 16.57 6.31 7.69
C GLU A 92 15.83 5.06 7.20
N GLU A 93 15.66 4.06 8.07
CA GLU A 93 14.91 2.85 7.77
C GLU A 93 13.42 3.16 7.53
N ALA A 94 12.81 3.98 8.39
CA ALA A 94 11.42 4.40 8.22
C ALA A 94 11.19 5.16 6.90
N GLN A 95 12.10 6.05 6.55
CA GLN A 95 12.02 6.81 5.29
C GLN A 95 12.34 5.96 4.06
N ALA A 96 13.13 4.89 4.20
CA ALA A 96 13.39 3.92 3.12
C ALA A 96 12.17 3.07 2.75
N CYS A 97 11.13 3.01 3.58
CA CYS A 97 9.91 2.27 3.25
C CYS A 97 9.27 2.73 1.94
N LEU A 98 9.21 4.04 1.66
CA LEU A 98 8.57 4.54 0.45
C LEU A 98 9.33 4.17 -0.83
N PRO A 99 10.64 4.46 -0.99
CA PRO A 99 11.36 4.03 -2.18
C PRO A 99 11.37 2.51 -2.36
N THR A 100 11.44 1.73 -1.29
CA THR A 100 11.31 0.27 -1.35
C THR A 100 9.93 -0.18 -1.83
N SER A 101 8.85 0.46 -1.36
CA SER A 101 7.49 0.17 -1.84
C SER A 101 7.32 0.50 -3.32
N LEU A 102 7.86 1.65 -3.79
CA LEU A 102 7.85 2.02 -5.21
C LEU A 102 8.57 0.97 -6.06
N GLU A 103 9.73 0.50 -5.62
CA GLU A 103 10.52 -0.54 -6.29
C GLU A 103 9.78 -1.88 -6.33
N ARG A 104 9.25 -2.35 -5.18
CA ARG A 104 8.52 -3.63 -5.07
C ARG A 104 7.27 -3.64 -5.95
N LEU A 105 6.52 -2.55 -5.94
CA LEU A 105 5.32 -2.38 -6.75
C LEU A 105 5.64 -2.11 -8.22
N GLY A 106 6.84 -1.63 -8.55
CA GLY A 106 7.23 -1.29 -9.92
C GLY A 106 6.50 -0.07 -10.48
N VAL A 107 6.29 0.96 -9.65
CA VAL A 107 5.56 2.18 -10.01
C VAL A 107 6.36 3.44 -9.70
N ASP A 108 6.12 4.52 -10.46
CA ASP A 108 6.78 5.81 -10.25
C ASP A 108 6.14 6.64 -9.11
N TYR A 109 4.88 6.35 -8.77
CA TYR A 109 4.14 7.04 -7.71
C TYR A 109 3.07 6.16 -7.07
N ILE A 110 2.72 6.49 -5.83
CA ILE A 110 1.62 5.89 -5.04
C ILE A 110 0.46 6.88 -4.99
N ASP A 111 -0.78 6.41 -5.21
CA ASP A 111 -1.97 7.29 -5.10
C ASP A 111 -2.25 7.65 -3.65
N TYR A 112 -2.22 6.67 -2.73
CA TYR A 112 -2.48 6.86 -1.31
C TYR A 112 -1.37 6.23 -0.47
N TYR A 113 -0.57 7.06 0.21
CA TYR A 113 0.48 6.59 1.12
C TYR A 113 0.07 6.85 2.56
N LEU A 114 -0.03 5.79 3.35
CA LEU A 114 -0.58 5.85 4.70
C LEU A 114 0.50 5.65 5.76
N LEU A 115 0.43 6.43 6.83
CA LEU A 115 1.16 6.16 8.07
C LEU A 115 0.43 5.02 8.79
N HIS A 116 1.09 3.85 8.90
CA HIS A 116 0.43 2.60 9.24
C HIS A 116 0.17 2.47 10.73
N ASN A 117 -1.10 2.23 11.08
CA ASN A 117 -1.52 1.82 12.41
C ASN A 117 -1.12 2.83 13.51
N LEU A 118 -1.52 4.10 13.30
CA LEU A 118 -1.36 5.12 14.33
C LEU A 118 -2.14 4.72 15.59
N GLY A 119 -1.66 5.18 16.74
CA GLY A 119 -2.28 4.98 18.05
C GLY A 119 -1.22 4.85 19.14
N GLY A 120 -1.43 5.50 20.29
CA GLY A 120 -0.57 5.41 21.45
C GLY A 120 0.91 5.56 21.16
N ALA A 121 1.72 4.61 21.63
CA ALA A 121 3.18 4.61 21.48
C ALA A 121 3.66 4.51 20.01
N ARG A 122 2.85 3.97 19.10
CA ARG A 122 3.21 3.87 17.67
C ARG A 122 3.29 5.24 17.01
N THR A 123 2.40 6.17 17.38
CA THR A 123 2.40 7.54 16.84
C THR A 123 3.69 8.28 17.18
N VAL A 124 4.24 8.06 18.38
CA VAL A 124 5.50 8.69 18.81
C VAL A 124 6.66 8.40 17.86
N LYS A 125 6.70 7.20 17.26
CA LYS A 125 7.76 6.85 16.28
C LYS A 125 7.65 7.64 14.99
N PHE A 126 6.46 7.99 14.54
CA PHE A 126 6.29 8.86 13.37
C PHE A 126 6.74 10.29 13.65
N ASP A 127 6.56 10.78 14.89
CA ASP A 127 7.08 12.08 15.33
C ASP A 127 8.62 12.04 15.44
N GLU A 128 9.16 11.04 16.13
CA GLU A 128 10.61 10.85 16.34
C GLU A 128 11.40 10.78 15.02
N TYR A 129 10.83 10.08 14.01
CA TYR A 129 11.47 9.89 12.72
C TYR A 129 11.10 10.96 11.68
N ASP A 130 10.39 12.02 12.12
CA ASP A 130 10.02 13.15 11.25
C ASP A 130 9.20 12.74 10.01
N MET A 131 8.34 11.73 10.18
CA MET A 131 7.62 11.13 9.06
C MET A 131 6.56 12.07 8.47
N TRP A 132 6.00 12.97 9.26
CA TRP A 132 5.03 13.96 8.78
C TRP A 132 5.62 14.88 7.72
N ASN A 133 6.83 15.42 7.98
CA ASN A 133 7.53 16.26 7.01
C ASN A 133 8.02 15.44 5.82
N TYR A 134 8.48 14.20 6.07
CA TYR A 134 8.90 13.29 5.01
C TYR A 134 7.79 13.01 3.99
N VAL A 135 6.58 12.62 4.45
CA VAL A 135 5.47 12.33 3.54
C VAL A 135 4.93 13.59 2.87
N ALA A 136 4.97 14.76 3.54
CA ALA A 136 4.62 16.04 2.92
C ALA A 136 5.59 16.39 1.78
N LYS A 137 6.89 16.16 1.98
CA LYS A 137 7.91 16.32 0.93
C LYS A 137 7.68 15.32 -0.21
N ALA A 138 7.48 14.04 0.09
CA ALA A 138 7.22 13.02 -0.93
C ALA A 138 6.01 13.37 -1.81
N LYS A 139 4.98 13.99 -1.22
CA LYS A 139 3.84 14.52 -1.96
C LYS A 139 4.21 15.71 -2.84
N ALA A 140 5.00 16.63 -2.33
CA ALA A 140 5.49 17.79 -3.12
C ALA A 140 6.39 17.36 -4.29
N ASP A 141 7.17 16.31 -4.10
CA ASP A 141 8.07 15.71 -5.12
C ASP A 141 7.28 14.86 -6.15
N GLY A 142 5.98 14.62 -5.95
CA GLY A 142 5.13 13.85 -6.87
C GLY A 142 5.20 12.32 -6.70
N LEU A 143 5.95 11.82 -5.71
CA LEU A 143 6.04 10.37 -5.41
C LEU A 143 4.75 9.83 -4.77
N VAL A 144 3.96 10.71 -4.14
CA VAL A 144 2.70 10.40 -3.46
C VAL A 144 1.64 11.43 -3.81
N ARG A 145 0.44 10.99 -4.19
CA ARG A 145 -0.67 11.91 -4.50
C ARG A 145 -1.45 12.34 -3.26
N HIS A 146 -1.76 11.38 -2.39
CA HIS A 146 -2.54 11.61 -1.17
C HIS A 146 -1.85 10.96 0.01
N VAL A 147 -1.77 11.70 1.12
CA VAL A 147 -1.23 11.23 2.39
C VAL A 147 -2.37 11.02 3.37
N GLY A 148 -2.33 9.95 4.15
CA GLY A 148 -3.29 9.63 5.19
C GLY A 148 -2.68 8.74 6.26
N PHE A 149 -3.52 8.10 7.02
CA PHE A 149 -3.11 7.14 8.05
C PHE A 149 -4.13 6.00 8.18
N SER A 150 -3.70 4.88 8.75
CA SER A 150 -4.58 3.84 9.25
C SER A 150 -4.51 3.76 10.78
N MET A 151 -5.57 3.27 11.42
CA MET A 151 -5.72 3.24 12.87
C MET A 151 -6.66 2.09 13.25
N HIS A 152 -6.41 1.46 14.41
CA HIS A 152 -7.20 0.33 14.92
C HIS A 152 -7.69 0.56 16.37
N ASP A 153 -7.45 1.72 16.97
CA ASP A 153 -7.84 2.08 18.34
C ASP A 153 -9.25 2.67 18.40
#